data_ac296ccafdba8ca2fb525752c54c31b9
#
_entry.id   ac296ccafdba8ca2fb525752c54c31b9
#
_cell.length_a   1.000
_cell.length_b   1.000
_cell.length_c   1.000
_cell.angle_alpha   90.00
_cell.angle_beta   90.00
_cell.angle_gamma   90.00
#
_symmetry.space_group_name_H-M   'P 1'
#
loop_
_entity.id
_entity.type
_entity.pdbx_description
1 polymer ?
#
loop_
_entity_poly.entity_id
_entity_poly.type
_entity_poly.pdbx_seq_one_letter_code
_entity_poly.pdbx_strand_id
1 'polypeptide(L)'
;MINIKPLSVNKAWQGRRFKTKEYKVYETELSALLPPLNVPNGKIRIDVTFHFKNSLSDIDNPLKPFLDILQKKYGFNDRDVYELNVKKQVGEDGIEFNIYQL
;
A
#
# COMPACT_ATOMS: atom_id res chain seq x y z
N MET A 1 0.16 -9.65 9.75
CA MET A 1 0.94 -9.06 8.64
C MET A 1 0.54 -9.70 7.33
N ILE A 2 0.39 -8.89 6.29
CA ILE A 2 0.10 -9.40 4.95
C ILE A 2 1.40 -9.94 4.34
N ASN A 3 1.41 -11.21 3.96
CA ASN A 3 2.60 -11.86 3.42
C ASN A 3 2.71 -11.62 1.91
N ILE A 4 3.16 -10.42 1.57
CA ILE A 4 3.38 -10.02 0.18
C ILE A 4 4.60 -9.10 0.13
N LYS A 5 5.39 -9.23 -0.92
CA LYS A 5 6.53 -8.34 -1.15
C LYS A 5 6.02 -6.96 -1.57
N PRO A 6 6.37 -5.87 -0.86
CA PRO A 6 6.00 -4.54 -1.30
C PRO A 6 6.54 -4.23 -2.69
N LEU A 7 5.74 -3.60 -3.54
CA LEU A 7 6.12 -3.26 -4.91
C LEU A 7 6.53 -1.80 -5.03
N SER A 8 7.72 -1.57 -5.58
CA SER A 8 8.21 -0.21 -5.84
C SER A 8 7.40 0.47 -6.94
N VAL A 9 7.14 1.77 -6.77
CA VAL A 9 6.52 2.61 -7.80
C VAL A 9 7.29 2.56 -9.12
N ASN A 10 8.59 2.37 -9.07
CA ASN A 10 9.44 2.28 -10.25
C ASN A 10 9.17 1.03 -11.10
N LYS A 11 8.59 0.00 -10.50
CA LYS A 11 8.21 -1.24 -11.17
C LYS A 11 6.72 -1.31 -11.49
N ALA A 12 5.93 -0.36 -11.01
CA ALA A 12 4.48 -0.39 -11.16
C ALA A 12 3.99 0.19 -12.49
N TRP A 13 4.78 1.08 -13.11
CA TRP A 13 4.35 1.83 -14.28
C TRP A 13 5.35 1.72 -15.42
N GLN A 14 4.81 1.60 -16.64
CA GLN A 14 5.55 1.77 -17.91
C GLN A 14 5.13 3.12 -18.48
N GLY A 15 5.97 4.14 -18.32
CA GLY A 15 5.58 5.49 -18.65
C GLY A 15 4.48 5.97 -17.70
N ARG A 16 3.68 6.96 -18.15
CA ARG A 16 2.71 7.64 -17.28
C ARG A 16 1.37 6.93 -17.15
N ARG A 17 1.00 6.05 -18.09
CA ARG A 17 -0.36 5.58 -18.24
C ARG A 17 -0.54 4.08 -18.14
N PHE A 18 0.51 3.31 -18.25
CA PHE A 18 0.40 1.86 -18.36
C PHE A 18 0.93 1.17 -17.13
N LYS A 19 0.09 0.37 -16.51
CA LYS A 19 0.50 -0.52 -15.43
C LYS A 19 1.35 -1.65 -15.99
N THR A 20 2.44 -1.97 -15.31
CA THR A 20 3.26 -3.13 -15.68
C THR A 20 2.52 -4.42 -15.36
N LYS A 21 3.00 -5.52 -15.92
CA LYS A 21 2.52 -6.86 -15.57
C LYS A 21 2.74 -7.13 -14.07
N GLU A 22 3.87 -6.70 -13.53
CA GLU A 22 4.19 -6.83 -12.10
C GLU A 22 3.16 -6.12 -11.21
N TYR A 23 2.72 -4.93 -11.59
CA TYR A 23 1.69 -4.21 -10.87
C TYR A 23 0.35 -4.95 -10.90
N LYS A 24 -0.04 -5.47 -12.05
CA LYS A 24 -1.32 -6.19 -12.19
C LYS A 24 -1.36 -7.44 -11.31
N VAL A 25 -0.25 -8.17 -11.24
CA VAL A 25 -0.10 -9.34 -10.37
C VAL A 25 -0.17 -8.91 -8.90
N TYR A 26 0.57 -7.87 -8.54
CA TYR A 26 0.57 -7.32 -7.18
C TYR A 26 -0.82 -6.86 -6.74
N GLU A 27 -1.52 -6.13 -7.60
CA GLU A 27 -2.89 -5.65 -7.33
C GLU A 27 -3.84 -6.82 -7.08
N THR A 28 -3.78 -7.86 -7.90
CA THR A 28 -4.62 -9.05 -7.75
C THR A 28 -4.34 -9.78 -6.45
N GLU A 29 -3.08 -10.02 -6.15
CA GLU A 29 -2.66 -10.73 -4.94
C GLU A 29 -2.97 -9.93 -3.67
N LEU A 30 -2.62 -8.65 -3.65
CA LEU A 30 -2.86 -7.80 -2.50
C LEU A 30 -4.35 -7.64 -2.23
N SER A 31 -5.16 -7.40 -3.26
CA SER A 31 -6.62 -7.27 -3.10
C SER A 31 -7.24 -8.54 -2.49
N ALA A 32 -6.74 -9.71 -2.85
CA ALA A 32 -7.21 -10.98 -2.29
C ALA A 32 -6.79 -11.16 -0.83
N LEU A 33 -5.63 -10.64 -0.44
CA LEU A 33 -5.10 -10.78 0.92
C LEU A 33 -5.61 -9.72 1.88
N LEU A 34 -6.10 -8.59 1.38
CA LEU A 34 -6.63 -7.51 2.21
C LEU A 34 -7.91 -7.94 2.93
N PRO A 35 -8.01 -7.76 4.26
CA PRO A 35 -9.20 -8.15 5.00
C PRO A 35 -10.38 -7.24 4.67
N PRO A 36 -11.63 -7.73 4.86
CA PRO A 36 -12.79 -6.84 4.78
C PRO A 36 -12.72 -5.80 5.90
N LEU A 37 -12.86 -4.52 5.54
CA LEU A 37 -12.86 -3.41 6.48
C LEU A 37 -13.94 -2.40 6.10
N ASN A 38 -14.58 -1.82 7.10
CA ASN A 38 -15.43 -0.65 6.92
C ASN A 38 -14.60 0.60 7.21
N VAL A 39 -14.20 1.30 6.15
CA VAL A 39 -13.44 2.53 6.31
C VAL A 39 -14.39 3.67 6.66
N PRO A 40 -14.12 4.44 7.74
CA PRO A 40 -14.99 5.54 8.14
C PRO A 40 -15.09 6.62 7.06
N ASN A 41 -16.24 7.28 6.97
CA ASN A 41 -16.39 8.47 6.14
C ASN A 41 -15.67 9.66 6.77
N GLY A 42 -15.18 10.59 5.94
CA GLY A 42 -14.52 11.81 6.39
C GLY A 42 -13.02 11.60 6.57
N LYS A 43 -12.43 12.39 7.45
CA LYS A 43 -10.97 12.42 7.64
C LYS A 43 -10.46 11.13 8.26
N ILE A 44 -9.41 10.57 7.68
CA ILE A 44 -8.79 9.33 8.15
C ILE A 44 -7.28 9.48 8.33
N ARG A 45 -6.73 8.62 9.19
CA ARG A 45 -5.31 8.40 9.35
C ARG A 45 -4.98 6.99 8.88
N ILE A 46 -3.91 6.85 8.13
CA ILE A 46 -3.38 5.54 7.72
C ILE A 46 -1.99 5.37 8.32
N ASP A 47 -1.79 4.28 9.03
CA ASP A 47 -0.49 3.84 9.51
C ASP A 47 -0.09 2.61 8.70
N VAL A 48 1.10 2.61 8.11
CA VAL A 48 1.60 1.49 7.33
C VAL A 48 3.06 1.21 7.65
N THR A 49 3.40 -0.06 7.76
CA THR A 49 4.78 -0.53 7.89
C THR A 49 5.07 -1.47 6.74
N PHE A 50 6.08 -1.11 5.93
CA PHE A 50 6.57 -1.96 4.86
C PHE A 50 7.78 -2.76 5.36
N HIS A 51 7.71 -4.08 5.21
CA HIS A 51 8.78 -5.00 5.59
C HIS A 51 9.48 -5.49 4.33
N PHE A 52 10.80 -5.42 4.32
CA PHE A 52 11.66 -5.84 3.21
C PHE A 52 12.72 -6.84 3.69
N LYS A 53 13.17 -7.71 2.79
CA LYS A 53 14.25 -8.66 3.10
C LYS A 53 15.60 -7.98 3.31
N ASN A 54 15.80 -6.78 2.72
CA ASN A 54 17.04 -6.04 2.85
C ASN A 54 16.75 -4.53 2.95
N SER A 55 17.79 -3.74 3.15
CA SER A 55 17.68 -2.30 3.39
C SER A 55 17.70 -1.44 2.13
N LEU A 56 17.69 -2.03 0.94
CA LEU A 56 17.94 -1.31 -0.31
C LEU A 56 16.75 -0.48 -0.82
N SER A 57 15.54 -0.80 -0.39
CA SER A 57 14.34 -0.08 -0.83
C SER A 57 14.15 1.20 -0.04
N ASP A 58 13.81 2.29 -0.71
CA ASP A 58 13.43 3.54 -0.05
C ASP A 58 12.04 3.41 0.56
N ILE A 59 11.82 4.10 1.66
CA ILE A 59 10.57 4.01 2.45
C ILE A 59 9.34 4.43 1.65
N ASP A 60 9.47 5.38 0.73
CA ASP A 60 8.35 5.92 -0.06
C ASP A 60 8.06 5.14 -1.35
N ASN A 61 8.99 4.32 -1.82
CA ASN A 61 8.82 3.59 -3.08
C ASN A 61 7.58 2.69 -3.14
N PRO A 62 7.22 1.95 -2.08
CA PRO A 62 6.03 1.08 -2.14
C PRO A 62 4.73 1.80 -1.79
N LEU A 63 4.78 3.08 -1.40
CA LEU A 63 3.63 3.77 -0.82
C LEU A 63 2.52 4.02 -1.85
N LYS A 64 2.84 4.59 -3.00
CA LYS A 64 1.85 4.96 -4.02
C LYS A 64 1.09 3.73 -4.57
N PRO A 65 1.77 2.66 -4.98
CA PRO A 65 1.07 1.45 -5.42
C PRO A 65 0.15 0.87 -4.34
N PHE A 66 0.62 0.85 -3.10
CA PHE A 66 -0.15 0.32 -1.97
C PHE A 66 -1.40 1.17 -1.71
N LEU A 67 -1.27 2.49 -1.61
CA LEU A 67 -2.39 3.39 -1.37
C LEU A 67 -3.43 3.33 -2.48
N ASP A 68 -3.01 3.25 -3.74
CA ASP A 68 -3.93 3.14 -4.88
C ASP A 68 -4.79 1.87 -4.79
N ILE A 69 -4.20 0.77 -4.35
CA ILE A 69 -4.93 -0.49 -4.18
C ILE A 69 -5.87 -0.43 -2.98
N LEU A 70 -5.46 0.19 -1.86
CA LEU A 70 -6.33 0.40 -0.71
C LEU A 70 -7.57 1.22 -1.07
N GLN A 71 -7.41 2.31 -1.82
CA GLN A 71 -8.51 3.15 -2.25
C GLN A 71 -9.51 2.35 -3.08
N LYS A 72 -9.01 1.54 -3.99
CA LYS A 72 -9.82 0.69 -4.86
C LYS A 72 -10.59 -0.36 -4.07
N LYS A 73 -9.91 -1.02 -3.13
CA LYS A 73 -10.49 -2.09 -2.32
C LYS A 73 -11.53 -1.58 -1.36
N TYR A 74 -11.26 -0.47 -0.68
CA TYR A 74 -12.10 0.03 0.43
C TYR A 74 -12.96 1.24 0.05
N GLY A 75 -12.78 1.82 -1.12
CA GLY A 75 -13.66 2.85 -1.65
C GLY A 75 -13.54 4.24 -1.03
N PHE A 76 -12.47 4.54 -0.30
CA PHE A 76 -12.23 5.89 0.20
C PHE A 76 -11.54 6.76 -0.84
N ASN A 77 -11.57 8.08 -0.65
CA ASN A 77 -10.87 9.04 -1.50
C ASN A 77 -9.58 9.46 -0.82
N ASP A 78 -8.47 9.53 -1.61
CA ASP A 78 -7.16 9.95 -1.15
C ASP A 78 -7.14 11.35 -0.49
N ARG A 79 -8.03 12.25 -0.92
CA ARG A 79 -8.19 13.58 -0.29
C ARG A 79 -8.65 13.51 1.16
N ASP A 80 -9.22 12.39 1.60
CA ASP A 80 -9.69 12.20 2.97
C ASP A 80 -8.59 11.70 3.91
N VAL A 81 -7.42 11.37 3.37
CA VAL A 81 -6.25 11.00 4.16
C VAL A 81 -5.57 12.26 4.66
N TYR A 82 -5.74 12.57 5.94
CA TYR A 82 -5.17 13.76 6.59
C TYR A 82 -3.89 13.48 7.36
N GLU A 83 -3.71 12.24 7.80
CA GLU A 83 -2.48 11.79 8.46
C GLU A 83 -2.02 10.48 7.85
N LEU A 84 -0.72 10.38 7.62
CA LEU A 84 -0.09 9.20 7.04
C LEU A 84 1.22 8.94 7.76
N ASN A 85 1.31 7.80 8.45
CA ASN A 85 2.52 7.36 9.12
C ASN A 85 3.09 6.15 8.38
N VAL A 86 4.31 6.27 7.91
CA VAL A 86 4.98 5.24 7.14
C VAL A 86 6.24 4.80 7.85
N LYS A 87 6.39 3.49 8.02
CA LYS A 87 7.58 2.89 8.62
C LYS A 87 8.18 1.86 7.69
N LYS A 88 9.48 1.69 7.78
CA LYS A 88 10.23 0.66 7.06
C LYS A 88 10.89 -0.26 8.07
N GLN A 89 10.77 -1.55 7.86
CA GLN A 89 11.50 -2.56 8.64
C GLN A 89 12.18 -3.55 7.71
N VAL A 90 13.27 -4.12 8.17
CA VAL A 90 14.05 -5.12 7.43
C VAL A 90 13.93 -6.47 8.15
N GLY A 91 13.76 -7.52 7.38
CA GLY A 91 13.58 -8.89 7.87
C GLY A 91 12.88 -9.73 6.82
N GLU A 92 11.61 -9.96 6.95
CA GLU A 92 10.80 -10.69 5.97
C GLU A 92 9.96 -9.71 5.16
N ASP A 93 9.63 -10.07 3.93
CA ASP A 93 8.70 -9.29 3.13
C ASP A 93 7.30 -9.31 3.75
N GLY A 94 6.66 -8.15 3.81
CA GLY A 94 5.29 -8.05 4.30
C GLY A 94 4.82 -6.62 4.41
N ILE A 95 3.52 -6.46 4.71
CA ILE A 95 2.89 -5.16 4.92
C ILE A 95 1.95 -5.24 6.10
N GLU A 96 2.07 -4.26 7.00
CA GLU A 96 1.13 -4.04 8.10
C GLU A 96 0.49 -2.67 7.94
N PHE A 97 -0.81 -2.57 8.18
CA PHE A 97 -1.48 -1.29 8.11
C PHE A 97 -2.70 -1.23 9.02
N ASN A 98 -3.08 0.00 9.38
CA ASN A 98 -4.35 0.30 10.05
C ASN A 98 -4.91 1.60 9.52
N ILE A 99 -6.24 1.71 9.51
CA ILE A 99 -6.96 2.92 9.11
C ILE A 99 -7.83 3.37 10.27
N TYR A 100 -7.69 4.64 10.66
CA TYR A 100 -8.38 5.22 11.81
C TYR A 100 -9.19 6.44 11.37
N GLN A 101 -10.34 6.62 12.03
CA GLN A 101 -11.11 7.85 11.89
C GLN A 101 -10.43 8.98 12.70
N LEU A 102 -10.37 10.16 12.12
CA LEU A 102 -9.89 11.37 12.81
C LEU A 102 -11.02 12.19 13.39
#